data_6ca389b173e2fcb7717a5909d4ca7953
#
_entry.id   6ca389b173e2fcb7717a5909d4ca7953
#
_cell.length_a   1.000
_cell.length_b   1.000
_cell.length_c   1.000
_cell.angle_alpha   90.00
_cell.angle_beta   90.00
_cell.angle_gamma   90.00
#
_symmetry.space_group_name_H-M   'P 1'
#
loop_
_entity.id
_entity.type
_entity.pdbx_description
1 polymer ?
#
loop_
_entity_poly.entity_id
_entity_poly.type
_entity_poly.pdbx_seq_one_letter_code
_entity_poly.pdbx_strand_id
1 'polypeptide(L)'
;DYYLSTNPVGFAPPSEFSYSEFDEDPVIVIFSQALLLKYLDSCRQKAQTLIVGLDEQLASQRWINESKTMDYSLFEILLYNLRHVQHHVGQLNLLLRQHIDHAPEWIENHVDG
;
A
#
# COMPACT_ATOMS: atom_id res chain seq x y z
N ASP A 1 -3.08 -1.09 -0.16
CA ASP A 1 -4.30 -1.87 -0.38
C ASP A 1 -4.72 -1.87 -1.86
N TYR A 2 -4.93 -0.71 -2.46
CA TYR A 2 -5.38 -0.56 -3.85
C TYR A 2 -4.51 -1.34 -4.86
N TYR A 3 -3.20 -1.14 -4.84
CA TYR A 3 -2.25 -1.82 -5.74
C TYR A 3 -2.03 -3.31 -5.44
N LEU A 4 -2.63 -3.82 -4.37
CA LEU A 4 -2.66 -5.25 -4.04
C LEU A 4 -3.94 -5.94 -4.54
N SER A 5 -4.80 -5.23 -5.24
CA SER A 5 -6.00 -5.80 -5.85
C SER A 5 -5.67 -6.36 -7.23
N THR A 6 -6.12 -7.56 -7.53
CA THR A 6 -5.94 -8.16 -8.87
C THR A 6 -6.82 -7.50 -9.93
N ASN A 7 -7.92 -6.86 -9.49
CA ASN A 7 -8.75 -6.02 -10.31
C ASN A 7 -9.02 -4.70 -9.58
N PRO A 8 -8.50 -3.57 -10.04
CA PRO A 8 -8.69 -2.28 -9.39
C PRO A 8 -10.03 -1.61 -9.67
N VAL A 9 -10.78 -2.07 -10.68
CA VAL A 9 -12.07 -1.49 -11.05
C VAL A 9 -13.09 -1.75 -9.93
N GLY A 10 -13.75 -0.69 -9.46
CA GLY A 10 -14.69 -0.77 -8.35
C GLY A 10 -14.05 -1.01 -6.99
N PHE A 11 -12.72 -0.86 -6.87
CA PHE A 11 -12.06 -0.96 -5.56
C PHE A 11 -12.63 0.08 -4.59
N ALA A 12 -12.90 -0.37 -3.37
CA ALA A 12 -13.22 0.50 -2.23
C ALA A 12 -12.38 0.05 -1.02
N PRO A 13 -11.76 1.00 -0.30
CA PRO A 13 -11.12 0.68 0.98
C PRO A 13 -12.19 0.32 2.02
N PRO A 14 -11.81 -0.23 3.19
CA PRO A 14 -12.74 -0.38 4.30
C PRO A 14 -13.46 0.94 4.61
N SER A 15 -14.73 0.86 5.04
CA SER A 15 -15.60 2.03 5.22
C SER A 15 -15.03 3.12 6.12
N GLU A 16 -14.21 2.72 7.10
CA GLU A 16 -13.50 3.63 8.01
C GLU A 16 -12.45 4.48 7.30
N PHE A 17 -11.99 4.06 6.11
CA PHE A 17 -10.98 4.73 5.29
C PHE A 17 -11.56 5.21 3.95
N SER A 18 -12.84 5.55 3.92
CA SER A 18 -13.54 5.99 2.71
C SER A 18 -13.13 7.38 2.21
N TYR A 19 -12.34 8.13 2.98
CA TYR A 19 -11.86 9.44 2.60
C TYR A 19 -10.65 9.34 1.68
N SER A 20 -10.66 10.10 0.58
CA SER A 20 -9.59 10.16 -0.38
C SER A 20 -8.79 11.46 -0.23
N GLU A 21 -7.47 11.38 -0.40
CA GLU A 21 -6.59 12.55 -0.50
C GLU A 21 -6.87 13.40 -1.75
N PHE A 22 -7.62 12.85 -2.70
CA PHE A 22 -8.01 13.52 -3.95
C PHE A 22 -9.38 14.18 -3.87
N ASP A 23 -10.06 14.14 -2.72
CA ASP A 23 -11.31 14.84 -2.52
C ASP A 23 -11.09 16.36 -2.54
N GLU A 24 -11.97 17.12 -3.20
CA GLU A 24 -11.85 18.58 -3.32
C GLU A 24 -11.88 19.28 -1.96
N ASP A 25 -12.62 18.72 -1.00
CA ASP A 25 -12.69 19.18 0.39
C ASP A 25 -12.13 18.08 1.32
N PRO A 26 -10.80 17.98 1.50
CA PRO A 26 -10.22 16.95 2.34
C PRO A 26 -10.66 17.12 3.79
N VAL A 27 -11.43 16.17 4.29
CA VAL A 27 -11.77 16.10 5.71
C VAL A 27 -10.54 15.57 6.46
N ILE A 28 -10.03 16.36 7.41
CA ILE A 28 -8.94 15.88 8.28
C ILE A 28 -9.54 14.87 9.25
N VAL A 29 -9.31 13.59 8.96
CA VAL A 29 -9.71 12.49 9.83
C VAL A 29 -8.48 11.98 10.57
N ILE A 30 -8.57 11.96 11.89
CA ILE A 30 -7.54 11.38 12.75
C ILE A 30 -7.95 9.95 13.08
N PHE A 31 -7.23 9.00 12.53
CA PHE A 31 -7.44 7.58 12.84
C PHE A 31 -6.70 7.17 14.12
N SER A 32 -7.30 6.27 14.89
CA SER A 32 -6.61 5.69 16.04
C SER A 32 -5.45 4.79 15.58
N GLN A 33 -4.39 4.71 16.38
CA GLN A 33 -3.27 3.81 16.11
C GLN A 33 -3.73 2.36 15.92
N ALA A 34 -4.64 1.90 16.78
CA ALA A 34 -5.18 0.53 16.70
C ALA A 34 -5.87 0.26 15.36
N LEU A 35 -6.64 1.21 14.84
CA LEU A 35 -7.31 1.08 13.55
C LEU A 35 -6.32 1.05 12.40
N LEU A 36 -5.30 1.92 12.43
CA LEU A 36 -4.24 1.94 11.41
C LEU A 36 -3.44 0.64 11.39
N LEU A 37 -3.06 0.10 12.56
CA LEU A 37 -2.34 -1.17 12.66
C LEU A 37 -3.18 -2.35 12.17
N LYS A 38 -4.47 -2.37 12.48
CA LYS A 38 -5.40 -3.38 11.97
C LYS A 38 -5.49 -3.34 10.45
N TYR A 39 -5.58 -2.17 9.85
CA TYR A 39 -5.62 -2.01 8.39
C TYR A 39 -4.30 -2.40 7.74
N LEU A 40 -3.18 -2.00 8.33
CA LEU A 40 -1.84 -2.39 7.87
C LEU A 40 -1.68 -3.92 7.88
N ASP A 41 -2.12 -4.60 8.94
CA ASP A 41 -2.07 -6.06 9.01
C ASP A 41 -2.92 -6.73 7.93
N SER A 42 -4.11 -6.20 7.66
CA SER A 42 -4.96 -6.68 6.55
C SER A 42 -4.27 -6.51 5.18
N CYS A 43 -3.61 -5.38 4.94
CA CYS A 43 -2.83 -5.16 3.72
C CYS A 43 -1.64 -6.12 3.63
N ARG A 44 -0.95 -6.38 4.73
CA ARG A 44 0.15 -7.35 4.80
C ARG A 44 -0.31 -8.76 4.46
N GLN A 45 -1.41 -9.22 5.04
CA GLN A 45 -1.99 -10.53 4.74
C GLN A 45 -2.39 -10.64 3.26
N LYS A 46 -3.01 -9.60 2.71
CA LYS A 46 -3.37 -9.54 1.29
C LYS A 46 -2.13 -9.63 0.40
N ALA A 47 -1.07 -8.90 0.72
CA ALA A 47 0.21 -8.97 0.00
C ALA A 47 0.83 -10.37 0.06
N GLN A 48 0.87 -10.98 1.24
CA GLN A 48 1.39 -12.34 1.41
C GLN A 48 0.61 -13.37 0.58
N THR A 49 -0.71 -13.32 0.63
CA THR A 49 -1.57 -14.22 -0.16
C THR A 49 -1.32 -14.06 -1.65
N LEU A 50 -1.22 -12.81 -2.11
CA LEU A 50 -0.97 -12.51 -3.52
C LEU A 50 0.41 -13.01 -3.97
N ILE A 51 1.46 -12.77 -3.17
CA ILE A 51 2.84 -13.18 -3.51
C ILE A 51 2.97 -14.71 -3.50
N VAL A 52 2.38 -15.40 -2.52
CA VAL A 52 2.42 -16.87 -2.45
C VAL A 52 1.67 -17.51 -3.62
N GLY A 53 0.59 -16.89 -4.07
CA GLY A 53 -0.20 -17.36 -5.21
C GLY A 53 0.31 -16.90 -6.58
N LEU A 54 1.42 -16.15 -6.63
CA LEU A 54 1.91 -15.57 -7.87
C LEU A 54 2.56 -16.63 -8.76
N ASP A 55 1.92 -16.91 -9.89
CA ASP A 55 2.47 -17.72 -10.98
C ASP A 55 2.65 -16.85 -12.24
N GLU A 56 3.16 -17.44 -13.32
CA GLU A 56 3.41 -16.73 -14.57
C GLU A 56 2.11 -16.17 -15.18
N GLN A 57 1.01 -16.89 -15.08
CA GLN A 57 -0.29 -16.47 -15.59
C GLN A 57 -0.81 -15.25 -14.81
N LEU A 58 -0.80 -15.31 -13.48
CA LEU A 58 -1.23 -14.23 -12.62
C LEU A 58 -0.31 -13.01 -12.74
N ALA A 59 1.02 -13.24 -12.78
CA ALA A 59 2.01 -12.17 -12.93
C ALA A 59 1.83 -11.35 -14.23
N SER A 60 1.44 -12.02 -15.31
CA SER A 60 1.21 -11.40 -16.64
C SER A 60 -0.19 -10.84 -16.82
N GLN A 61 -1.12 -11.10 -15.89
CA GLN A 61 -2.49 -10.56 -15.96
C GLN A 61 -2.45 -9.03 -16.06
N ARG A 62 -3.27 -8.47 -16.97
CA ARG A 62 -3.35 -7.00 -17.09
C ARG A 62 -4.08 -6.38 -15.90
N TRP A 63 -3.46 -5.36 -15.37
CA TRP A 63 -3.97 -4.51 -14.31
C TRP A 63 -4.23 -3.12 -14.90
N ILE A 64 -5.48 -2.77 -15.06
CA ILE A 64 -5.91 -1.52 -15.70
C ILE A 64 -6.82 -0.79 -14.72
N ASN A 65 -6.45 0.42 -14.34
CA ASN A 65 -7.27 1.25 -13.46
C ASN A 65 -8.53 1.77 -14.18
N GLU A 66 -9.50 2.25 -13.41
CA GLU A 66 -10.80 2.68 -13.95
C GLU A 66 -10.69 3.80 -14.99
N SER A 67 -9.79 4.75 -14.78
CA SER A 67 -9.50 5.84 -15.72
C SER A 67 -8.66 5.43 -16.93
N LYS A 68 -8.16 4.19 -16.97
CA LYS A 68 -7.27 3.65 -18.02
C LYS A 68 -5.97 4.43 -18.21
N THR A 69 -5.55 5.16 -17.20
CA THR A 69 -4.28 5.90 -17.21
C THR A 69 -3.10 5.02 -16.79
N MET A 70 -3.39 3.87 -16.18
CA MET A 70 -2.41 2.86 -15.80
C MET A 70 -2.83 1.53 -16.44
N ASP A 71 -1.96 0.97 -17.25
CA ASP A 71 -2.13 -0.31 -17.94
C ASP A 71 -0.81 -1.09 -17.86
N TYR A 72 -0.71 -1.98 -16.89
CA TYR A 72 0.49 -2.73 -16.54
C TYR A 72 0.18 -4.21 -16.36
N SER A 73 1.20 -5.05 -16.31
CA SER A 73 1.05 -6.38 -15.75
C SER A 73 0.89 -6.33 -14.22
N LEU A 74 0.30 -7.34 -13.63
CA LEU A 74 0.20 -7.41 -12.17
C LEU A 74 1.59 -7.38 -11.51
N PHE A 75 2.58 -8.02 -12.12
CA PHE A 75 3.96 -7.99 -11.62
C PHE A 75 4.54 -6.56 -11.61
N GLU A 76 4.33 -5.80 -12.67
CA GLU A 76 4.76 -4.39 -12.74
C GLU A 76 4.08 -3.54 -11.66
N ILE A 77 2.78 -3.77 -11.39
CA ILE A 77 2.05 -3.06 -10.32
C ILE A 77 2.59 -3.43 -8.93
N LEU A 78 2.99 -4.67 -8.70
CA LEU A 78 3.63 -5.05 -7.44
C LEU A 78 4.97 -4.33 -7.24
N LEU A 79 5.79 -4.22 -8.28
CA LEU A 79 7.03 -3.43 -8.23
C LEU A 79 6.75 -1.93 -8.05
N TYR A 80 5.75 -1.40 -8.72
CA TYR A 80 5.30 -0.02 -8.54
C TYR A 80 4.87 0.23 -7.09
N ASN A 81 4.07 -0.67 -6.52
CA ASN A 81 3.63 -0.59 -5.13
C ASN A 81 4.80 -0.63 -4.14
N LEU A 82 5.78 -1.50 -4.36
CA LEU A 82 6.99 -1.56 -3.53
C LEU A 82 7.70 -0.20 -3.52
N ARG A 83 7.92 0.39 -4.68
CA ARG A 83 8.53 1.73 -4.80
C ARG A 83 7.69 2.80 -4.11
N HIS A 84 6.36 2.75 -4.27
CA HIS A 84 5.42 3.68 -3.67
C HIS A 84 5.45 3.61 -2.13
N VAL A 85 5.43 2.40 -1.56
CA VAL A 85 5.56 2.19 -0.11
C VAL A 85 6.90 2.72 0.40
N GLN A 86 8.01 2.42 -0.29
CA GLN A 86 9.34 2.91 0.09
C GLN A 86 9.42 4.44 0.08
N HIS A 87 8.79 5.10 -0.88
CA HIS A 87 8.71 6.56 -0.93
C HIS A 87 8.04 7.12 0.32
N HIS A 88 6.89 6.60 0.71
CA HIS A 88 6.17 7.07 1.91
C HIS A 88 6.88 6.69 3.22
N VAL A 89 7.49 5.53 3.31
CA VAL A 89 8.32 5.14 4.46
C VAL A 89 9.48 6.13 4.65
N GLY A 90 10.13 6.54 3.55
CA GLY A 90 11.18 7.57 3.61
C GLY A 90 10.67 8.90 4.15
N GLN A 91 9.47 9.35 3.72
CA GLN A 91 8.84 10.56 4.22
C GLN A 91 8.49 10.45 5.71
N LEU A 92 7.91 9.33 6.14
CA LEU A 92 7.57 9.09 7.56
C LEU A 92 8.83 9.05 8.44
N ASN A 93 9.91 8.42 8.00
CA ASN A 93 11.18 8.39 8.72
C ASN A 93 11.77 9.80 8.87
N LEU A 94 11.67 10.64 7.84
CA LEU A 94 12.09 12.03 7.91
C LEU A 94 11.29 12.80 8.96
N LEU A 95 9.96 12.66 8.96
CA LEU A 95 9.08 13.31 9.93
C LEU A 95 9.38 12.85 11.38
N LEU A 96 9.62 11.56 11.59
CA LEU A 96 10.00 11.05 12.91
C LEU A 96 11.30 11.67 13.41
N ARG A 97 12.34 11.74 12.57
CA ARG A 97 13.62 12.37 12.92
C ARG A 97 13.45 13.85 13.25
N GLN A 98 12.61 14.56 12.50
CA GLN A 98 12.37 15.98 12.73
C GLN A 98 11.58 16.27 14.02
N HIS A 99 10.63 15.40 14.38
CA HIS A 99 9.73 15.66 15.51
C HIS A 99 10.15 15.02 16.83
N ILE A 100 10.81 13.86 16.77
CA ILE A 100 11.20 13.11 17.97
C ILE A 100 12.67 12.67 17.99
N ASP A 101 13.48 13.17 17.03
CA ASP A 101 14.91 12.85 16.87
C ASP A 101 15.19 11.33 16.83
N HIS A 102 14.26 10.55 16.30
CA HIS A 102 14.35 9.11 16.21
C HIS A 102 13.64 8.58 14.95
N ALA A 103 14.19 7.51 14.37
CA ALA A 103 13.53 6.73 13.33
C ALA A 103 13.98 5.28 13.45
N PRO A 104 13.20 4.32 12.92
CA PRO A 104 13.62 2.92 12.85
C PRO A 104 14.97 2.77 12.17
N GLU A 105 15.76 1.82 12.64
CA GLU A 105 17.02 1.45 12.02
C GLU A 105 16.78 0.79 10.66
N TRP A 106 17.79 0.82 9.81
CA TRP A 106 17.77 0.10 8.54
C TRP A 106 17.78 -1.41 8.79
N ILE A 107 16.86 -2.12 8.14
CA ILE A 107 16.79 -3.59 8.20
C ILE A 107 17.48 -4.14 6.95
N GLU A 108 18.64 -4.74 7.13
CA GLU A 108 19.45 -5.30 6.03
C GLU A 108 18.96 -6.69 5.60
N ASN A 109 18.43 -7.47 6.53
CA ASN A 109 18.00 -8.84 6.30
C ASN A 109 16.57 -9.06 6.77
N HIS A 110 15.87 -9.99 6.12
CA HIS A 110 14.61 -10.49 6.63
C HIS A 110 14.85 -11.23 7.95
N VAL A 111 14.28 -10.74 9.02
CA VAL A 111 14.29 -11.44 10.31
C VAL A 111 12.97 -12.20 10.38
N ASP A 112 13.05 -13.53 10.36
CA ASP A 112 11.89 -14.38 10.61
C ASP A 112 11.34 -14.06 11.99
N GLY A 113 10.18 -13.45 12.01
CA GLY A 113 9.47 -13.10 13.23
C GLY A 113 8.58 -14.21 13.71
#